data_3b8165bd41744f09a1f2c28600b04b2c
#
_entry.id   3b8165bd41744f09a1f2c28600b04b2c
#
_cell.length_a   1.000
_cell.length_b   1.000
_cell.length_c   1.000
_cell.angle_alpha   90.00
_cell.angle_beta   90.00
_cell.angle_gamma   90.00
#
_symmetry.space_group_name_H-M   'P 1'
#
loop_
_entity.id
_entity.type
_entity.pdbx_description
1 polymer ?
#
loop_
_entity_poly.entity_id
_entity_poly.type
_entity_poly.pdbx_seq_one_letter_code
_entity_poly.pdbx_strand_id
1 'polypeptide(L)'
;MADVVTVRGDLDFLARTEHLFSSVREEFICAVRDLDTFSQLRRARQASEGWLREPGGRQVRKLCSPAALADERGREHLRDIAAKGARVRVAATALPHETIIIDRRYAILAGLDAPGGREYTVTSGATLVGAVYALFDAAWESALDLGAFLDLERPRLDPVSRRVLRALGSGATDTAAAKELGMSVRTYRRRVAELLDTLDAGSRFQAGVRAGELGLRG
;
A
#
# COMPACT_ATOMS: atom_id res chain seq x y z
N MET A 1 -18.75 -27.82 17.24
CA MET A 1 -17.51 -27.59 16.46
C MET A 1 -16.75 -26.49 17.16
N ALA A 2 -15.43 -26.60 17.25
CA ALA A 2 -14.63 -25.54 17.90
C ALA A 2 -14.78 -24.24 17.10
N ASP A 3 -15.25 -23.17 17.72
CA ASP A 3 -15.40 -21.84 17.10
C ASP A 3 -14.05 -21.18 16.77
N VAL A 4 -12.95 -21.81 17.20
CA VAL A 4 -11.58 -21.33 17.00
C VAL A 4 -10.69 -22.49 16.54
N VAL A 5 -9.98 -22.30 15.45
CA VAL A 5 -9.01 -23.26 14.89
C VAL A 5 -7.68 -22.56 14.67
N THR A 6 -6.60 -23.18 15.16
CA THR A 6 -5.23 -22.73 14.89
C THR A 6 -4.60 -23.57 13.80
N VAL A 7 -3.96 -22.91 12.84
CA VAL A 7 -3.28 -23.52 11.70
C VAL A 7 -1.85 -22.99 11.64
N ARG A 8 -0.86 -23.85 11.43
CA ARG A 8 0.54 -23.45 11.34
C ARG A 8 1.10 -23.68 9.94
N GLY A 9 1.74 -22.64 9.41
CA GLY A 9 2.34 -22.63 8.08
C GLY A 9 1.38 -22.20 6.98
N ASP A 10 1.93 -21.53 5.96
CA ASP A 10 1.16 -20.87 4.89
C ASP A 10 0.42 -21.88 4.00
N LEU A 11 1.02 -23.04 3.72
CA LEU A 11 0.41 -24.05 2.85
C LEU A 11 -0.81 -24.70 3.52
N ASP A 12 -0.70 -25.07 4.79
CA ASP A 12 -1.81 -25.63 5.55
C ASP A 12 -2.92 -24.61 5.75
N PHE A 13 -2.54 -23.33 5.98
CA PHE A 13 -3.48 -22.24 6.06
C PHE A 13 -4.28 -22.09 4.78
N LEU A 14 -3.61 -22.07 3.61
CA LEU A 14 -4.28 -21.96 2.31
C LEU A 14 -5.25 -23.14 2.09
N ALA A 15 -4.78 -24.37 2.28
CA ALA A 15 -5.59 -25.57 2.06
C ALA A 15 -6.86 -25.60 2.93
N ARG A 16 -6.76 -25.11 4.17
CA ARG A 16 -7.89 -25.10 5.13
C ARG A 16 -8.84 -23.93 4.96
N THR A 17 -8.39 -22.81 4.36
CA THR A 17 -9.19 -21.56 4.29
C THR A 17 -9.65 -21.19 2.89
N GLU A 18 -9.23 -21.91 1.84
CA GLU A 18 -9.62 -21.64 0.44
C GLU A 18 -11.14 -21.52 0.28
N HIS A 19 -11.90 -22.42 0.90
CA HIS A 19 -13.36 -22.39 0.85
C HIS A 19 -13.96 -21.14 1.49
N LEU A 20 -13.33 -20.54 2.52
CA LEU A 20 -13.77 -19.29 3.14
C LEU A 20 -13.64 -18.13 2.18
N PHE A 21 -12.51 -18.05 1.46
CA PHE A 21 -12.28 -17.01 0.47
C PHE A 21 -13.23 -17.12 -0.73
N SER A 22 -13.57 -18.34 -1.14
CA SER A 22 -14.55 -18.57 -2.19
C SER A 22 -15.98 -18.25 -1.76
N SER A 23 -16.24 -18.19 -0.44
CA SER A 23 -17.56 -17.93 0.12
C SER A 23 -17.90 -16.44 0.30
N VAL A 24 -16.98 -15.52 0.02
CA VAL A 24 -17.20 -14.06 0.17
C VAL A 24 -18.40 -13.61 -0.65
N ARG A 25 -19.37 -12.96 -0.01
CA ARG A 25 -20.60 -12.49 -0.68
C ARG A 25 -20.78 -10.98 -0.57
N GLU A 26 -20.54 -10.41 0.60
CA GLU A 26 -20.86 -9.00 0.91
C GLU A 26 -19.61 -8.16 1.16
N GLU A 27 -18.72 -8.62 2.05
CA GLU A 27 -17.61 -7.82 2.52
C GLU A 27 -16.34 -8.65 2.70
N PHE A 28 -15.24 -8.12 2.21
CA PHE A 28 -13.90 -8.62 2.46
C PHE A 28 -13.04 -7.53 3.07
N ILE A 29 -12.53 -7.78 4.26
CA ILE A 29 -11.66 -6.88 5.00
C ILE A 29 -10.29 -7.52 5.13
N CYS A 30 -9.23 -6.72 4.89
CA CYS A 30 -7.86 -7.15 5.08
C CYS A 30 -7.05 -6.03 5.74
N ALA A 31 -6.48 -6.31 6.91
CA ALA A 31 -5.52 -5.45 7.58
C ALA A 31 -4.13 -6.08 7.52
N VAL A 32 -3.13 -5.36 6.97
CA VAL A 32 -1.78 -5.88 6.75
C VAL A 32 -0.72 -4.88 7.20
N ARG A 33 0.36 -5.35 7.82
CA ARG A 33 1.56 -4.55 8.11
C ARG A 33 2.41 -4.36 6.88
N ASP A 34 2.56 -5.42 6.11
CA ASP A 34 3.32 -5.48 4.87
C ASP A 34 2.55 -6.28 3.82
N LEU A 35 3.12 -6.44 2.64
CA LEU A 35 2.50 -7.21 1.56
C LEU A 35 2.93 -8.68 1.54
N ASP A 36 3.81 -9.09 2.45
CA ASP A 36 4.43 -10.43 2.41
C ASP A 36 3.62 -11.46 3.19
N THR A 37 3.01 -11.08 4.31
CA THR A 37 2.29 -12.01 5.20
C THR A 37 1.25 -12.86 4.47
N PHE A 38 0.45 -12.25 3.60
CA PHE A 38 -0.54 -12.96 2.80
C PHE A 38 -0.10 -13.11 1.33
N SER A 39 1.22 -13.11 1.05
CA SER A 39 1.74 -13.18 -0.31
C SER A 39 1.37 -14.47 -1.04
N GLN A 40 1.40 -15.60 -0.35
CA GLN A 40 0.99 -16.90 -0.91
C GLN A 40 -0.50 -16.91 -1.23
N LEU A 41 -1.33 -16.39 -0.31
CA LEU A 41 -2.76 -16.21 -0.54
C LEU A 41 -3.01 -15.32 -1.77
N ARG A 42 -2.27 -14.23 -1.89
CA ARG A 42 -2.35 -13.33 -3.03
C ARG A 42 -1.98 -14.03 -4.35
N ARG A 43 -0.90 -14.83 -4.37
CA ARG A 43 -0.47 -15.60 -5.57
C ARG A 43 -1.52 -16.63 -5.98
N ALA A 44 -2.05 -17.38 -5.03
CA ALA A 44 -3.12 -18.34 -5.27
C ALA A 44 -4.40 -17.67 -5.81
N ARG A 45 -4.66 -16.43 -5.40
CA ARG A 45 -5.84 -15.64 -5.80
C ARG A 45 -5.65 -14.84 -7.08
N GLN A 46 -4.43 -14.50 -7.48
CA GLN A 46 -4.17 -13.87 -8.78
C GLN A 46 -4.67 -14.75 -9.95
N ALA A 47 -4.66 -16.05 -9.78
CA ALA A 47 -5.33 -16.98 -10.69
C ALA A 47 -6.87 -16.86 -10.67
N SER A 48 -7.46 -16.21 -9.64
CA SER A 48 -8.91 -16.07 -9.40
C SER A 48 -9.36 -14.60 -9.34
N GLU A 49 -8.60 -13.65 -9.86
CA GLU A 49 -8.85 -12.18 -9.76
C GLU A 49 -10.19 -11.70 -10.36
N GLY A 50 -11.01 -12.60 -10.90
CA GLY A 50 -12.35 -12.29 -11.38
C GLY A 50 -13.27 -11.69 -10.31
N TRP A 51 -13.12 -12.07 -9.03
CA TRP A 51 -14.07 -11.69 -7.97
C TRP A 51 -14.00 -10.20 -7.54
N LEU A 52 -12.85 -9.51 -7.73
CA LEU A 52 -12.74 -8.05 -7.55
C LEU A 52 -13.40 -7.27 -8.70
N ARG A 53 -13.58 -7.92 -9.85
CA ARG A 53 -14.14 -7.32 -11.07
C ARG A 53 -15.61 -7.63 -11.30
N GLU A 54 -16.18 -8.60 -10.58
CA GLU A 54 -17.59 -8.89 -10.75
C GLU A 54 -18.45 -7.74 -10.20
N PRO A 55 -19.42 -7.25 -10.98
CA PRO A 55 -20.35 -6.19 -10.56
C PRO A 55 -21.38 -6.74 -9.58
N GLY A 56 -20.92 -7.31 -8.45
CA GLY A 56 -21.76 -7.94 -7.43
C GLY A 56 -21.92 -7.14 -6.16
N GLY A 57 -21.48 -5.88 -6.11
CA GLY A 57 -21.67 -5.01 -4.93
C GLY A 57 -20.84 -5.39 -3.71
N ARG A 58 -19.86 -6.29 -3.82
CA ARG A 58 -18.99 -6.68 -2.71
C ARG A 58 -18.11 -5.52 -2.28
N GLN A 59 -18.06 -5.26 -1.00
CA GLN A 59 -17.18 -4.23 -0.44
C GLN A 59 -15.82 -4.83 -0.09
N VAL A 60 -14.76 -4.23 -0.60
CA VAL A 60 -13.39 -4.58 -0.22
C VAL A 60 -12.76 -3.41 0.52
N ARG A 61 -12.40 -3.64 1.80
CA ARG A 61 -11.68 -2.66 2.62
C ARG A 61 -10.29 -3.20 2.95
N LYS A 62 -9.27 -2.43 2.62
CA LYS A 62 -7.89 -2.77 2.96
C LYS A 62 -7.26 -1.68 3.80
N LEU A 63 -6.87 -2.06 5.01
CA LEU A 63 -6.09 -1.23 5.91
C LEU A 63 -4.62 -1.70 5.87
N CYS A 64 -3.70 -0.80 5.61
CA CYS A 64 -2.27 -1.11 5.60
C CYS A 64 -1.49 -0.18 6.51
N SER A 65 -0.33 -0.62 6.99
CA SER A 65 0.62 0.24 7.65
C SER A 65 1.46 1.00 6.61
N PRO A 66 2.16 2.10 6.98
CA PRO A 66 3.10 2.77 6.09
C PRO A 66 4.19 1.85 5.53
N ALA A 67 4.57 0.79 6.25
CA ALA A 67 5.56 -0.17 5.78
C ALA A 67 5.14 -0.89 4.47
N ALA A 68 3.84 -1.07 4.25
CA ALA A 68 3.33 -1.63 2.99
C ALA A 68 3.54 -0.71 1.77
N LEU A 69 3.92 0.55 2.00
CA LEU A 69 4.17 1.58 1.00
C LEU A 69 5.65 1.97 0.93
N ALA A 70 6.53 1.25 1.64
CA ALA A 70 7.95 1.58 1.74
C ALA A 70 8.67 1.51 0.39
N ASP A 71 8.23 0.65 -0.53
CA ASP A 71 8.77 0.53 -1.87
C ASP A 71 7.72 0.84 -2.96
N GLU A 72 8.18 1.06 -4.19
CA GLU A 72 7.30 1.39 -5.32
C GLU A 72 6.37 0.23 -5.68
N ARG A 73 6.82 -1.01 -5.55
CA ARG A 73 6.00 -2.20 -5.81
C ARG A 73 4.77 -2.25 -4.88
N GLY A 74 4.95 -1.89 -3.62
CA GLY A 74 3.86 -1.78 -2.66
C GLY A 74 2.87 -0.68 -3.04
N ARG A 75 3.40 0.49 -3.41
CA ARG A 75 2.59 1.64 -3.87
C ARG A 75 1.79 1.32 -5.12
N GLU A 76 2.42 0.73 -6.14
CA GLU A 76 1.75 0.31 -7.38
C GLU A 76 0.65 -0.71 -7.10
N HIS A 77 0.96 -1.74 -6.29
CA HIS A 77 -0.02 -2.76 -5.93
C HIS A 77 -1.26 -2.15 -5.23
N LEU A 78 -1.04 -1.25 -4.27
CA LEU A 78 -2.15 -0.62 -3.54
C LEU A 78 -2.96 0.33 -4.43
N ARG A 79 -2.31 1.06 -5.35
CA ARG A 79 -3.01 1.86 -6.37
C ARG A 79 -3.85 0.98 -7.31
N ASP A 80 -3.30 -0.15 -7.75
CA ASP A 80 -3.99 -1.07 -8.66
C ASP A 80 -5.25 -1.67 -8.04
N ILE A 81 -5.18 -2.13 -6.79
CA ILE A 81 -6.38 -2.63 -6.10
C ILE A 81 -7.40 -1.53 -5.80
N ALA A 82 -6.96 -0.31 -5.52
CA ALA A 82 -7.86 0.84 -5.36
C ALA A 82 -8.55 1.19 -6.69
N ALA A 83 -7.83 1.18 -7.80
CA ALA A 83 -8.39 1.37 -9.14
C ALA A 83 -9.40 0.29 -9.53
N LYS A 84 -9.28 -0.93 -8.97
CA LYS A 84 -10.23 -2.04 -9.12
C LYS A 84 -11.46 -1.93 -8.19
N GLY A 85 -11.57 -0.86 -7.42
CA GLY A 85 -12.73 -0.56 -6.57
C GLY A 85 -12.57 -0.90 -5.08
N ALA A 86 -11.41 -1.40 -4.64
CA ALA A 86 -11.15 -1.57 -3.22
C ALA A 86 -10.95 -0.22 -2.51
N ARG A 87 -11.52 -0.06 -1.32
CA ARG A 87 -11.21 1.07 -0.47
C ARG A 87 -9.94 0.78 0.30
N VAL A 88 -8.90 1.59 0.11
CA VAL A 88 -7.60 1.43 0.76
C VAL A 88 -7.34 2.60 1.68
N ARG A 89 -7.02 2.31 2.94
CA ARG A 89 -6.58 3.32 3.92
C ARG A 89 -5.25 2.93 4.56
N VAL A 90 -4.51 3.91 5.02
CA VAL A 90 -3.20 3.76 5.66
C VAL A 90 -3.33 4.14 7.13
N ALA A 91 -3.06 3.20 8.03
CA ALA A 91 -3.11 3.42 9.46
C ALA A 91 -1.94 4.30 9.91
N ALA A 92 -2.20 5.26 10.81
CA ALA A 92 -1.15 6.13 11.37
C ALA A 92 -0.20 5.36 12.30
N THR A 93 -0.64 4.25 12.86
CA THR A 93 0.11 3.41 13.80
C THR A 93 0.23 1.98 13.29
N ALA A 94 1.26 1.27 13.75
CA ALA A 94 1.44 -0.14 13.43
C ALA A 94 0.21 -0.96 13.86
N LEU A 95 -0.27 -1.82 12.97
CA LEU A 95 -1.34 -2.74 13.27
C LEU A 95 -0.83 -3.84 14.22
N PRO A 96 -1.53 -4.15 15.31
CA PRO A 96 -1.08 -5.15 16.26
C PRO A 96 -1.06 -6.56 15.67
N HIS A 97 -2.01 -6.87 14.81
CA HIS A 97 -2.12 -8.15 14.10
C HIS A 97 -2.61 -7.94 12.67
N GLU A 98 -2.11 -8.76 11.78
CA GLU A 98 -2.65 -8.84 10.44
C GLU A 98 -3.93 -9.66 10.46
N THR A 99 -4.96 -9.15 9.82
CA THR A 99 -6.32 -9.64 10.01
C THR A 99 -7.04 -9.73 8.68
N ILE A 100 -7.81 -10.82 8.48
CA ILE A 100 -8.81 -10.91 7.43
C ILE A 100 -10.17 -11.15 8.08
N ILE A 101 -11.20 -10.42 7.63
CA ILE A 101 -12.58 -10.64 8.03
C ILE A 101 -13.42 -10.87 6.77
N ILE A 102 -14.26 -11.92 6.80
CA ILE A 102 -15.11 -12.32 5.68
C ILE A 102 -16.57 -12.23 6.14
N ASP A 103 -17.34 -11.38 5.49
CA ASP A 103 -18.80 -11.20 5.68
C ASP A 103 -19.21 -11.06 7.15
N ARG A 104 -18.31 -10.54 8.02
CA ARG A 104 -18.49 -10.48 9.49
C ARG A 104 -18.87 -11.82 10.13
N ARG A 105 -18.53 -12.93 9.47
CA ARG A 105 -18.81 -14.32 9.90
C ARG A 105 -17.55 -15.06 10.28
N TYR A 106 -16.44 -14.71 9.68
CA TYR A 106 -15.14 -15.32 9.94
C TYR A 106 -14.10 -14.24 10.19
N ALA A 107 -13.22 -14.47 11.15
CA ALA A 107 -12.01 -13.69 11.35
C ALA A 107 -10.78 -14.59 11.32
N ILE A 108 -9.74 -14.13 10.67
CA ILE A 108 -8.44 -14.79 10.55
C ILE A 108 -7.40 -13.82 11.08
N LEU A 109 -6.65 -14.23 12.09
CA LEU A 109 -5.55 -13.46 12.68
C LEU A 109 -4.24 -14.15 12.35
N ALA A 110 -3.30 -13.43 11.72
CA ALA A 110 -1.97 -13.93 11.49
C ALA A 110 -1.06 -13.55 12.66
N GLY A 111 -0.45 -14.54 13.28
CA GLY A 111 0.57 -14.38 14.31
C GLY A 111 1.89 -13.87 13.74
N LEU A 112 2.86 -13.68 14.62
CA LEU A 112 4.23 -13.36 14.22
C LEU A 112 4.87 -14.57 13.51
N ASP A 113 5.81 -14.27 12.62
CA ASP A 113 6.64 -15.31 12.02
C ASP A 113 7.56 -15.92 13.09
N ALA A 114 7.62 -17.26 13.10
CA ALA A 114 8.33 -18.01 14.13
C ALA A 114 9.01 -19.25 13.54
N PRO A 115 10.03 -19.82 14.22
CA PRO A 115 10.59 -21.10 13.85
C PRO A 115 9.48 -22.17 13.76
N GLY A 116 9.33 -22.78 12.59
CA GLY A 116 8.26 -23.75 12.29
C GLY A 116 7.06 -23.16 11.55
N GLY A 117 7.15 -21.91 11.12
CA GLY A 117 6.13 -21.22 10.31
C GLY A 117 5.18 -20.36 11.13
N ARG A 118 4.52 -19.46 10.44
CA ARG A 118 3.54 -18.55 11.00
C ARG A 118 2.29 -19.30 11.48
N GLU A 119 1.74 -18.86 12.60
CA GLU A 119 0.49 -19.40 13.13
C GLU A 119 -0.68 -18.51 12.74
N TYR A 120 -1.76 -19.12 12.34
CA TYR A 120 -3.01 -18.46 11.96
C TYR A 120 -4.14 -18.93 12.85
N THR A 121 -4.87 -18.01 13.44
CA THR A 121 -6.09 -18.29 14.19
C THR A 121 -7.30 -17.99 13.33
N VAL A 122 -8.14 -18.96 13.08
CA VAL A 122 -9.40 -18.84 12.33
C VAL A 122 -10.56 -19.02 13.30
N THR A 123 -11.48 -18.07 13.31
CA THR A 123 -12.67 -18.15 14.18
C THR A 123 -13.96 -17.82 13.42
N SER A 124 -15.05 -18.51 13.78
CA SER A 124 -16.42 -18.20 13.38
C SER A 124 -17.30 -17.82 14.58
N GLY A 125 -16.73 -17.74 15.79
CA GLY A 125 -17.46 -17.32 16.99
C GLY A 125 -17.92 -15.87 16.89
N ALA A 126 -19.23 -15.64 16.88
CA ALA A 126 -19.82 -14.34 16.60
C ALA A 126 -19.28 -13.22 17.51
N THR A 127 -19.08 -13.51 18.80
CA THR A 127 -18.52 -12.54 19.76
C THR A 127 -17.09 -12.14 19.42
N LEU A 128 -16.23 -13.12 19.06
CA LEU A 128 -14.84 -12.86 18.69
C LEU A 128 -14.76 -12.12 17.36
N VAL A 129 -15.50 -12.56 16.36
CA VAL A 129 -15.57 -11.89 15.05
C VAL A 129 -16.05 -10.44 15.22
N GLY A 130 -17.08 -10.22 16.03
CA GLY A 130 -17.60 -8.88 16.33
C GLY A 130 -16.57 -7.99 17.03
N ALA A 131 -15.81 -8.55 17.99
CA ALA A 131 -14.77 -7.81 18.69
C ALA A 131 -13.61 -7.43 17.73
N VAL A 132 -13.13 -8.38 16.90
CA VAL A 132 -12.08 -8.12 15.90
C VAL A 132 -12.55 -7.10 14.87
N TYR A 133 -13.81 -7.20 14.42
CA TYR A 133 -14.41 -6.23 13.51
C TYR A 133 -14.44 -4.82 14.12
N ALA A 134 -14.89 -4.68 15.37
CA ALA A 134 -14.94 -3.38 16.05
C ALA A 134 -13.55 -2.74 16.19
N LEU A 135 -12.52 -3.52 16.50
CA LEU A 135 -11.12 -3.04 16.52
C LEU A 135 -10.65 -2.59 15.16
N PHE A 136 -10.94 -3.37 14.11
CA PHE A 136 -10.63 -2.97 12.74
C PHE A 136 -11.34 -1.68 12.37
N ASP A 137 -12.63 -1.57 12.67
CA ASP A 137 -13.45 -0.43 12.28
C ASP A 137 -12.96 0.87 12.97
N ALA A 138 -12.59 0.79 14.25
CA ALA A 138 -11.97 1.91 14.97
C ALA A 138 -10.64 2.34 14.33
N ALA A 139 -9.79 1.39 13.95
CA ALA A 139 -8.54 1.68 13.25
C ALA A 139 -8.80 2.25 11.84
N TRP A 140 -9.81 1.73 11.15
CA TRP A 140 -10.22 2.20 9.83
C TRP A 140 -10.69 3.66 9.85
N GLU A 141 -11.51 4.06 10.82
CA GLU A 141 -12.00 5.43 10.89
C GLU A 141 -10.91 6.45 11.22
N SER A 142 -9.87 6.05 11.92
CA SER A 142 -8.71 6.89 12.21
C SER A 142 -7.65 6.94 11.10
N ALA A 143 -7.77 6.06 10.10
CA ALA A 143 -6.77 5.91 9.03
C ALA A 143 -7.01 6.90 7.88
N LEU A 144 -5.91 7.30 7.24
CA LEU A 144 -5.94 8.16 6.05
C LEU A 144 -6.31 7.35 4.80
N ASP A 145 -7.07 7.95 3.90
CA ASP A 145 -7.22 7.42 2.54
C ASP A 145 -5.86 7.31 1.83
N LEU A 146 -5.69 6.28 0.99
CA LEU A 146 -4.43 6.04 0.28
C LEU A 146 -3.96 7.26 -0.52
N GLY A 147 -4.88 7.93 -1.23
CA GLY A 147 -4.55 9.12 -2.00
C GLY A 147 -4.06 10.26 -1.12
N ALA A 148 -4.78 10.53 -0.02
CA ALA A 148 -4.40 11.55 0.94
C ALA A 148 -3.04 11.26 1.60
N PHE A 149 -2.77 9.98 1.93
CA PHE A 149 -1.48 9.57 2.49
C PHE A 149 -0.34 9.80 1.49
N LEU A 150 -0.50 9.36 0.24
CA LEU A 150 0.50 9.55 -0.81
C LEU A 150 0.73 11.04 -1.12
N ASP A 151 -0.30 11.87 -1.04
CA ASP A 151 -0.17 13.32 -1.22
C ASP A 151 0.59 13.99 -0.07
N LEU A 152 0.48 13.48 1.16
CA LEU A 152 1.27 13.95 2.30
C LEU A 152 2.75 13.56 2.18
N GLU A 153 3.04 12.39 1.63
CA GLU A 153 4.42 11.91 1.40
C GLU A 153 5.09 12.57 0.19
N ARG A 154 4.32 13.23 -0.69
CA ARG A 154 4.90 13.91 -1.85
C ARG A 154 5.86 15.01 -1.42
N PRO A 155 7.09 15.02 -1.94
CA PRO A 155 8.02 16.11 -1.73
C PRO A 155 7.40 17.44 -2.17
N ARG A 156 7.33 18.41 -1.26
CA ARG A 156 6.85 19.75 -1.59
C ARG A 156 7.97 20.52 -2.25
N LEU A 157 8.00 20.53 -3.56
CA LEU A 157 8.96 21.36 -4.30
C LEU A 157 8.58 22.85 -4.18
N ASP A 158 9.53 23.68 -3.78
CA ASP A 158 9.39 25.13 -3.84
C ASP A 158 9.30 25.61 -5.31
N PRO A 159 8.87 26.86 -5.57
CA PRO A 159 8.71 27.37 -6.94
C PRO A 159 9.99 27.32 -7.77
N VAL A 160 11.17 27.49 -7.13
CA VAL A 160 12.47 27.44 -7.83
C VAL A 160 12.80 26.01 -8.21
N SER A 161 12.62 25.06 -7.29
CA SER A 161 12.83 23.62 -7.52
C SER A 161 11.92 23.08 -8.64
N ARG A 162 10.66 23.54 -8.74
CA ARG A 162 9.78 23.20 -9.87
C ARG A 162 10.32 23.73 -11.21
N ARG A 163 10.84 24.97 -11.24
CA ARG A 163 11.44 25.52 -12.46
C ARG A 163 12.72 24.77 -12.85
N VAL A 164 13.53 24.36 -11.88
CA VAL A 164 14.73 23.53 -12.11
C VAL A 164 14.32 22.15 -12.64
N LEU A 165 13.30 21.53 -12.09
CA LEU A 165 12.78 20.24 -12.57
C LEU A 165 12.30 20.34 -14.03
N ARG A 166 11.60 21.40 -14.40
CA ARG A 166 11.20 21.67 -15.79
C ARG A 166 12.41 21.80 -16.72
N ALA A 167 13.39 22.57 -16.31
CA ALA A 167 14.61 22.74 -17.10
C ALA A 167 15.41 21.44 -17.26
N LEU A 168 15.39 20.56 -16.26
CA LEU A 168 15.95 19.19 -16.40
C LEU A 168 15.17 18.36 -17.43
N GLY A 169 13.85 18.43 -17.40
CA GLY A 169 12.97 17.68 -18.31
C GLY A 169 13.03 18.16 -19.77
N SER A 170 13.44 19.42 -20.02
CA SER A 170 13.61 19.97 -21.36
C SER A 170 14.86 19.47 -22.10
N GLY A 171 15.79 18.81 -21.39
CA GLY A 171 17.07 18.39 -21.96
C GLY A 171 18.09 19.53 -22.19
N ALA A 172 17.80 20.74 -21.67
CA ALA A 172 18.70 21.90 -21.81
C ALA A 172 20.05 21.65 -21.10
N THR A 173 21.11 22.24 -21.65
CA THR A 173 22.42 22.23 -20.97
C THR A 173 22.38 23.10 -19.69
N ASP A 174 23.26 22.82 -18.72
CA ASP A 174 23.34 23.58 -17.48
C ASP A 174 23.44 25.11 -17.73
N THR A 175 24.20 25.48 -18.76
CA THR A 175 24.41 26.89 -19.14
C THR A 175 23.12 27.53 -19.69
N ALA A 176 22.40 26.80 -20.55
CA ALA A 176 21.15 27.26 -21.12
C ALA A 176 20.05 27.38 -20.05
N ALA A 177 19.89 26.35 -19.21
CA ALA A 177 18.94 26.31 -18.11
C ALA A 177 19.22 27.40 -17.07
N ALA A 178 20.48 27.59 -16.67
CA ALA A 178 20.87 28.67 -15.75
C ALA A 178 20.52 30.05 -16.30
N LYS A 179 20.80 30.29 -17.58
CA LYS A 179 20.45 31.54 -18.27
C LYS A 179 18.95 31.80 -18.29
N GLU A 180 18.17 30.78 -18.66
CA GLU A 180 16.69 30.84 -18.70
C GLU A 180 16.10 31.12 -17.32
N LEU A 181 16.68 30.50 -16.27
CA LEU A 181 16.22 30.67 -14.89
C LEU A 181 16.76 31.95 -14.22
N GLY A 182 17.60 32.75 -14.91
CA GLY A 182 18.17 33.99 -14.39
C GLY A 182 19.16 33.78 -13.24
N MET A 183 19.93 32.66 -13.26
CA MET A 183 20.88 32.34 -12.21
C MET A 183 22.26 31.93 -12.78
N SER A 184 23.31 31.93 -11.91
CA SER A 184 24.59 31.40 -12.31
C SER A 184 24.57 29.90 -12.49
N VAL A 185 25.46 29.35 -13.37
CA VAL A 185 25.63 27.89 -13.56
C VAL A 185 25.95 27.18 -12.24
N ARG A 186 26.76 27.80 -11.37
CA ARG A 186 27.09 27.31 -10.03
C ARG A 186 25.80 27.16 -9.16
N THR A 187 24.95 28.18 -9.17
CA THR A 187 23.69 28.17 -8.45
C THR A 187 22.76 27.11 -9.00
N TYR A 188 22.64 27.02 -10.33
CA TYR A 188 21.83 26.01 -10.98
C TYR A 188 22.24 24.58 -10.57
N ARG A 189 23.54 24.26 -10.65
CA ARG A 189 24.08 22.94 -10.26
C ARG A 189 23.79 22.62 -8.79
N ARG A 190 23.93 23.60 -7.90
CA ARG A 190 23.57 23.42 -6.50
C ARG A 190 22.07 23.11 -6.34
N ARG A 191 21.20 23.84 -7.03
CA ARG A 191 19.74 23.59 -7.01
C ARG A 191 19.36 22.24 -7.60
N VAL A 192 20.08 21.78 -8.62
CA VAL A 192 19.91 20.42 -9.14
C VAL A 192 20.29 19.39 -8.07
N ALA A 193 21.42 19.55 -7.37
CA ALA A 193 21.79 18.62 -6.29
C ALA A 193 20.74 18.59 -5.17
N GLU A 194 20.29 19.76 -4.69
CA GLU A 194 19.21 19.89 -3.69
C GLU A 194 17.91 19.20 -4.15
N LEU A 195 17.57 19.29 -5.44
CA LEU A 195 16.41 18.64 -6.04
C LEU A 195 16.60 17.09 -6.10
N LEU A 196 17.79 16.62 -6.46
CA LEU A 196 18.12 15.20 -6.46
C LEU A 196 17.96 14.60 -5.05
N ASP A 197 18.50 15.27 -4.04
CA ASP A 197 18.37 14.86 -2.64
C ASP A 197 16.88 14.85 -2.21
N THR A 198 16.10 15.88 -2.58
CA THR A 198 14.68 15.96 -2.27
C THR A 198 13.85 14.85 -2.90
N LEU A 199 14.25 14.39 -4.07
CA LEU A 199 13.58 13.30 -4.82
C LEU A 199 14.16 11.92 -4.52
N ASP A 200 15.16 11.81 -3.63
CA ASP A 200 15.91 10.58 -3.37
C ASP A 200 16.41 9.94 -4.68
N ALA A 201 17.05 10.74 -5.52
CA ALA A 201 17.49 10.36 -6.85
C ALA A 201 19.02 10.50 -6.98
N GLY A 202 19.70 9.42 -7.38
CA GLY A 202 21.15 9.42 -7.60
C GLY A 202 21.58 10.03 -8.94
N SER A 203 20.65 10.36 -9.84
CA SER A 203 20.93 10.96 -11.15
C SER A 203 19.79 11.83 -11.64
N ARG A 204 20.09 12.72 -12.61
CA ARG A 204 19.07 13.57 -13.27
C ARG A 204 17.97 12.74 -13.95
N PHE A 205 18.35 11.64 -14.56
CA PHE A 205 17.40 10.70 -15.18
C PHE A 205 16.47 10.11 -14.13
N GLN A 206 17.03 9.61 -13.02
CA GLN A 206 16.25 9.11 -11.89
C GLN A 206 15.31 10.17 -11.32
N ALA A 207 15.76 11.43 -11.19
CA ALA A 207 14.91 12.52 -10.72
C ALA A 207 13.72 12.77 -11.66
N GLY A 208 13.93 12.67 -12.97
CA GLY A 208 12.84 12.77 -13.96
C GLY A 208 11.82 11.64 -13.83
N VAL A 209 12.28 10.39 -13.68
CA VAL A 209 11.45 9.21 -13.45
C VAL A 209 10.65 9.36 -12.15
N ARG A 210 11.32 9.67 -11.03
CA ARG A 210 10.71 9.89 -9.72
C ARG A 210 9.68 11.01 -9.73
N ALA A 211 9.99 12.12 -10.39
CA ALA A 211 9.05 13.23 -10.53
C ALA A 211 7.79 12.81 -11.30
N GLY A 212 7.94 11.99 -12.35
CA GLY A 212 6.84 11.41 -13.11
C GLY A 212 5.96 10.48 -12.25
N GLU A 213 6.59 9.56 -11.51
CA GLU A 213 5.92 8.62 -10.57
C GLU A 213 5.14 9.37 -9.48
N LEU A 214 5.72 10.46 -8.94
CA LEU A 214 5.11 11.30 -7.93
C LEU A 214 4.08 12.29 -8.51
N GLY A 215 3.89 12.33 -9.84
CA GLY A 215 2.99 13.28 -10.50
C GLY A 215 3.40 14.74 -10.29
N LEU A 216 4.70 14.99 -10.01
CA LEU A 216 5.26 16.32 -9.91
C LEU A 216 5.44 16.86 -11.32
N ARG A 217 4.40 17.54 -11.81
CA ARG A 217 4.53 18.27 -13.08
C ARG A 217 5.38 19.52 -12.84
N GLY A 218 6.49 19.57 -13.57
CA GLY A 218 7.33 20.75 -13.61
C GLY A 218 6.64 21.96 -14.22
#